data_30fcee0435c2abb555dac2519d7e8f7d
#
_entry.id   30fcee0435c2abb555dac2519d7e8f7d
#
_cell.length_a   1.000
_cell.length_b   1.000
_cell.length_c   1.000
_cell.angle_alpha   90.00
_cell.angle_beta   90.00
_cell.angle_gamma   90.00
#
_symmetry.space_group_name_H-M   'P 1'
#
loop_
_entity.id
_entity.type
_entity.pdbx_description
1 polymer ?
#
loop_
_entity_poly.entity_id
_entity_poly.type
_entity_poly.pdbx_seq_one_letter_code
_entity_poly.pdbx_strand_id
1 'polypeptide(L)'
;MGYRAIRICLDRRDIFRTQLRALLRASAYGNIGIMYPMIISVDEVKEIKKIVESIKAELTEKGIEYGEVEQGIMIETPAAVMISDLLAKEVDFFSIGTNDLTQYTLAIDRQNSKLDNIYDAHHPAVLKMIEMTIANAHKAGIWAGICGELGADTTLTRQFLAMGVDELSVSPARILPIRKIIVETDLSNI
;
A
#
# COMPACT_ATOMS: atom_id res chain seq x y z
N MET A 1 16.94 -4.60 2.88
CA MET A 1 16.89 -4.45 1.41
C MET A 1 17.16 -5.80 0.78
N GLY A 2 16.72 -6.07 -0.43
CA GLY A 2 17.13 -7.29 -1.09
C GLY A 2 16.00 -8.09 -1.73
N TYR A 3 16.18 -9.40 -1.80
CA TYR A 3 15.32 -10.34 -2.51
C TYR A 3 14.14 -10.76 -1.63
N ARG A 4 13.01 -10.02 -1.76
CA ARG A 4 11.78 -10.23 -0.97
C ARG A 4 10.56 -9.76 -1.75
N ALA A 5 9.37 -10.08 -1.25
CA ALA A 5 8.08 -9.58 -1.71
C ALA A 5 7.87 -9.78 -3.21
N ILE A 6 7.46 -8.76 -3.95
CA ILE A 6 7.17 -8.87 -5.39
C ILE A 6 8.37 -9.33 -6.20
N ARG A 7 9.60 -9.06 -5.76
CA ARG A 7 10.82 -9.53 -6.43
C ARG A 7 10.90 -11.05 -6.48
N ILE A 8 10.55 -11.72 -5.36
CA ILE A 8 10.43 -13.19 -5.33
C ILE A 8 9.25 -13.63 -6.20
N CYS A 9 8.12 -12.96 -6.12
CA CYS A 9 6.92 -13.33 -6.86
C CYS A 9 7.11 -13.31 -8.38
N LEU A 10 7.81 -12.30 -8.90
CA LEU A 10 8.08 -12.19 -10.34
C LEU A 10 9.14 -13.17 -10.83
N ASP A 11 10.07 -13.57 -9.97
CA ASP A 11 11.09 -14.58 -10.26
C ASP A 11 10.52 -16.01 -10.09
N ARG A 12 9.81 -16.27 -8.98
CA ARG A 12 9.18 -17.56 -8.67
C ARG A 12 7.69 -17.52 -9.01
N ARG A 13 7.40 -17.42 -10.30
CA ARG A 13 6.04 -17.32 -10.83
C ARG A 13 5.14 -18.50 -10.46
N ASP A 14 5.70 -19.67 -10.22
CA ASP A 14 4.98 -20.87 -9.76
C ASP A 14 4.27 -20.60 -8.42
N ILE A 15 4.97 -20.01 -7.46
CA ILE A 15 4.44 -19.65 -6.14
C ILE A 15 3.40 -18.52 -6.29
N PHE A 16 3.76 -17.46 -7.03
CA PHE A 16 2.90 -16.30 -7.21
C PHE A 16 1.58 -16.64 -7.92
N ARG A 17 1.62 -17.43 -8.98
CA ARG A 17 0.42 -17.90 -9.69
C ARG A 17 -0.48 -18.73 -8.79
N THR A 18 0.09 -19.58 -7.94
CA THR A 18 -0.68 -20.38 -6.97
C THR A 18 -1.43 -19.48 -5.99
N GLN A 19 -0.78 -18.46 -5.43
CA GLN A 19 -1.40 -17.49 -4.53
C GLN A 19 -2.49 -16.67 -5.23
N LEU A 20 -2.19 -16.09 -6.39
CA LEU A 20 -3.15 -15.29 -7.14
C LEU A 20 -4.39 -16.11 -7.55
N ARG A 21 -4.21 -17.36 -7.97
CA ARG A 21 -5.31 -18.27 -8.26
C ARG A 21 -6.20 -18.52 -7.04
N ALA A 22 -5.61 -18.68 -5.87
CA ALA A 22 -6.36 -18.85 -4.62
C ALA A 22 -7.17 -17.58 -4.28
N LEU A 23 -6.57 -16.40 -4.41
CA LEU A 23 -7.23 -15.12 -4.16
C LEU A 23 -8.37 -14.86 -5.17
N LEU A 24 -8.14 -15.07 -6.46
CA LEU A 24 -9.19 -14.95 -7.46
C LEU A 24 -10.35 -15.91 -7.21
N ARG A 25 -10.10 -17.17 -6.85
CA ARG A 25 -11.17 -18.10 -6.46
C ARG A 25 -11.92 -17.66 -5.22
N ALA A 26 -11.23 -17.08 -4.25
CA ALA A 26 -11.86 -16.57 -3.02
C ALA A 26 -12.77 -15.37 -3.32
N SER A 27 -12.49 -14.56 -4.36
CA SER A 27 -13.32 -13.42 -4.74
C SER A 27 -14.73 -13.78 -5.24
N ALA A 28 -14.99 -15.05 -5.58
CA ALA A 28 -16.34 -15.52 -5.85
C ALA A 28 -17.25 -15.49 -4.59
N TYR A 29 -16.67 -15.41 -3.40
CA TYR A 29 -17.39 -15.50 -2.11
C TYR A 29 -17.40 -14.17 -1.34
N GLY A 30 -16.76 -13.12 -1.82
CA GLY A 30 -16.73 -11.83 -1.17
C GLY A 30 -15.81 -10.83 -1.86
N ASN A 31 -15.89 -9.57 -1.42
CA ASN A 31 -15.05 -8.51 -1.95
C ASN A 31 -13.61 -8.69 -1.51
N ILE A 32 -12.67 -8.69 -2.46
CA ILE A 32 -11.24 -8.85 -2.20
C ILE A 32 -10.47 -7.74 -2.91
N GLY A 33 -9.58 -7.08 -2.17
CA GLY A 33 -8.51 -6.26 -2.72
C GLY A 33 -7.18 -7.03 -2.66
N ILE A 34 -6.40 -6.99 -3.71
CA ILE A 34 -5.05 -7.58 -3.75
C ILE A 34 -4.04 -6.44 -3.78
N MET A 35 -3.14 -6.42 -2.80
CA MET A 35 -2.09 -5.41 -2.70
C MET A 35 -0.71 -6.02 -2.96
N TYR A 36 0.06 -5.41 -3.88
CA TYR A 36 1.39 -5.86 -4.25
C TYR A 36 2.47 -5.02 -3.57
N PRO A 37 3.33 -5.62 -2.73
CA PRO A 37 4.33 -4.91 -1.96
C PRO A 37 5.64 -4.70 -2.74
N MET A 38 6.46 -3.73 -2.30
CA MET A 38 7.83 -3.47 -2.79
C MET A 38 7.94 -3.09 -4.27
N ILE A 39 6.93 -2.42 -4.79
CA ILE A 39 6.93 -1.90 -6.17
C ILE A 39 7.94 -0.76 -6.33
N ILE A 40 8.64 -0.74 -7.45
CA ILE A 40 9.58 0.34 -7.83
C ILE A 40 9.38 0.85 -9.25
N SER A 41 8.52 0.21 -10.06
CA SER A 41 8.31 0.61 -11.45
C SER A 41 6.90 0.30 -11.95
N VAL A 42 6.48 1.03 -13.00
CA VAL A 42 5.24 0.77 -13.73
C VAL A 42 5.29 -0.58 -14.45
N ASP A 43 6.47 -0.99 -14.93
CA ASP A 43 6.63 -2.25 -15.65
C ASP A 43 6.38 -3.46 -14.76
N GLU A 44 6.76 -3.40 -13.46
CA GLU A 44 6.39 -4.44 -12.49
C GLU A 44 4.88 -4.59 -12.37
N VAL A 45 4.14 -3.48 -12.26
CA VAL A 45 2.67 -3.50 -12.17
C VAL A 45 2.05 -4.10 -13.44
N LYS A 46 2.52 -3.69 -14.61
CA LYS A 46 2.06 -4.25 -15.89
C LYS A 46 2.34 -5.74 -16.02
N GLU A 47 3.49 -6.20 -15.54
CA GLU A 47 3.82 -7.63 -15.55
C GLU A 47 2.90 -8.42 -14.61
N ILE A 48 2.61 -7.90 -13.42
CA ILE A 48 1.66 -8.49 -12.47
C ILE A 48 0.28 -8.62 -13.12
N LYS A 49 -0.22 -7.55 -13.74
CA LYS A 49 -1.53 -7.54 -14.42
C LYS A 49 -1.61 -8.62 -15.51
N LYS A 50 -0.54 -8.79 -16.31
CA LYS A 50 -0.49 -9.87 -17.31
C LYS A 50 -0.59 -11.26 -16.68
N ILE A 51 0.07 -11.47 -15.53
CA ILE A 51 -0.02 -12.75 -14.81
C ILE A 51 -1.44 -12.98 -14.31
N VAL A 52 -2.07 -11.96 -13.70
CA VAL A 52 -3.46 -12.03 -13.23
C VAL A 52 -4.42 -12.38 -14.38
N GLU A 53 -4.34 -11.66 -15.50
CA GLU A 53 -5.21 -11.91 -16.65
C GLU A 53 -5.00 -13.32 -17.24
N SER A 54 -3.76 -13.82 -17.26
CA SER A 54 -3.52 -15.20 -17.69
C SER A 54 -4.14 -16.24 -16.76
N ILE A 55 -4.22 -15.96 -15.44
CA ILE A 55 -4.89 -16.84 -14.48
C ILE A 55 -6.41 -16.77 -14.62
N LYS A 56 -6.97 -15.56 -14.80
CA LYS A 56 -8.41 -15.39 -15.09
C LYS A 56 -8.83 -16.20 -16.32
N ALA A 57 -8.04 -16.14 -17.41
CA ALA A 57 -8.29 -16.95 -18.61
C ALA A 57 -8.28 -18.45 -18.32
N GLU A 58 -7.30 -18.95 -17.55
CA GLU A 58 -7.25 -20.36 -17.13
C GLU A 58 -8.45 -20.79 -16.27
N LEU A 59 -8.90 -19.91 -15.37
CA LEU A 59 -10.08 -20.19 -14.53
C LEU A 59 -11.34 -20.25 -15.36
N THR A 60 -11.51 -19.31 -16.30
CA THR A 60 -12.64 -19.27 -17.24
C THR A 60 -12.69 -20.53 -18.10
N GLU A 61 -11.55 -20.95 -18.68
CA GLU A 61 -11.46 -22.18 -19.49
C GLU A 61 -11.85 -23.43 -18.70
N LYS A 62 -11.55 -23.46 -17.39
CA LYS A 62 -11.88 -24.56 -16.49
C LYS A 62 -13.28 -24.47 -15.89
N GLY A 63 -14.07 -23.45 -16.21
CA GLY A 63 -15.39 -23.21 -15.62
C GLY A 63 -15.35 -22.94 -14.11
N ILE A 64 -14.23 -22.38 -13.59
CA ILE A 64 -14.07 -22.03 -12.19
C ILE A 64 -14.45 -20.57 -12.00
N GLU A 65 -15.42 -20.31 -11.12
CA GLU A 65 -15.92 -18.97 -10.83
C GLU A 65 -14.89 -18.12 -10.06
N TYR A 66 -14.87 -16.84 -10.38
CA TYR A 66 -14.17 -15.78 -9.64
C TYR A 66 -14.93 -14.46 -9.81
N GLY A 67 -14.78 -13.55 -8.85
CA GLY A 67 -15.38 -12.23 -8.86
C GLY A 67 -14.39 -11.13 -9.30
N GLU A 68 -14.86 -9.90 -9.27
CA GLU A 68 -14.00 -8.74 -9.44
C GLU A 68 -13.08 -8.55 -8.23
N VAL A 69 -11.85 -8.09 -8.48
CA VAL A 69 -10.86 -7.79 -7.44
C VAL A 69 -10.23 -6.43 -7.72
N GLU A 70 -10.19 -5.59 -6.70
CA GLU A 70 -9.37 -4.39 -6.74
C GLU A 70 -7.90 -4.78 -6.66
N GLN A 71 -7.08 -4.15 -7.49
CA GLN A 71 -5.64 -4.38 -7.51
C GLN A 71 -4.89 -3.11 -7.14
N GLY A 72 -4.28 -3.11 -5.97
CA GLY A 72 -3.50 -1.99 -5.46
C GLY A 72 -2.04 -2.33 -5.25
N ILE A 73 -1.27 -1.33 -4.88
CA ILE A 73 0.14 -1.48 -4.57
C ILE A 73 0.49 -0.83 -3.22
N MET A 74 1.52 -1.37 -2.59
CA MET A 74 2.11 -0.70 -1.45
C MET A 74 3.14 0.32 -1.93
N ILE A 75 2.94 1.57 -1.53
CA ILE A 75 3.91 2.65 -1.72
C ILE A 75 4.80 2.69 -0.48
N GLU A 76 5.94 2.05 -0.58
CA GLU A 76 6.87 1.88 0.56
C GLU A 76 8.33 2.06 0.16
N THR A 77 8.58 2.41 -1.10
CA THR A 77 9.91 2.77 -1.59
C THR A 77 9.92 4.24 -2.06
N PRO A 78 10.99 5.00 -1.82
CA PRO A 78 11.11 6.34 -2.37
C PRO A 78 10.94 6.41 -3.89
N ALA A 79 11.37 5.36 -4.61
CA ALA A 79 11.17 5.26 -6.05
C ALA A 79 9.68 5.25 -6.42
N ALA A 80 8.86 4.43 -5.74
CA ALA A 80 7.41 4.39 -5.99
C ALA A 80 6.73 5.72 -5.68
N VAL A 81 7.13 6.40 -4.59
CA VAL A 81 6.61 7.74 -4.27
C VAL A 81 6.87 8.72 -5.41
N MET A 82 8.10 8.77 -5.92
CA MET A 82 8.50 9.72 -6.97
C MET A 82 7.77 9.53 -8.29
N ILE A 83 7.26 8.32 -8.57
CA ILE A 83 6.50 8.00 -9.79
C ILE A 83 5.05 7.63 -9.48
N SER A 84 4.54 8.02 -8.30
CA SER A 84 3.18 7.66 -7.87
C SER A 84 2.08 8.20 -8.78
N ASP A 85 2.31 9.32 -9.47
CA ASP A 85 1.41 9.86 -10.50
C ASP A 85 1.30 8.95 -11.75
N LEU A 86 2.34 8.20 -12.06
CA LEU A 86 2.34 7.20 -13.14
C LEU A 86 1.73 5.88 -12.66
N LEU A 87 2.09 5.45 -11.45
CA LEU A 87 1.59 4.21 -10.84
C LEU A 87 0.08 4.27 -10.57
N ALA A 88 -0.45 5.43 -10.17
CA ALA A 88 -1.87 5.63 -9.90
C ALA A 88 -2.78 5.37 -11.10
N LYS A 89 -2.27 5.46 -12.32
CA LYS A 89 -3.01 5.15 -13.56
C LYS A 89 -3.15 3.67 -13.84
N GLU A 90 -2.42 2.85 -13.10
CA GLU A 90 -2.31 1.42 -13.35
C GLU A 90 -3.00 0.57 -12.27
N VAL A 91 -3.48 1.17 -11.18
CA VAL A 91 -4.02 0.45 -10.03
C VAL A 91 -5.27 1.09 -9.48
N ASP A 92 -6.00 0.37 -8.62
CA ASP A 92 -7.27 0.80 -8.05
C ASP A 92 -7.08 1.51 -6.70
N PHE A 93 -5.93 1.31 -6.03
CA PHE A 93 -5.61 1.97 -4.76
C PHE A 93 -4.12 1.95 -4.43
N PHE A 94 -3.76 2.84 -3.48
CA PHE A 94 -2.47 2.82 -2.80
C PHE A 94 -2.62 2.49 -1.32
N SER A 95 -1.68 1.69 -0.79
CA SER A 95 -1.46 1.53 0.64
C SER A 95 -0.05 1.99 0.97
N ILE A 96 0.09 3.02 1.79
CA ILE A 96 1.40 3.60 2.12
C ILE A 96 2.02 2.82 3.27
N GLY A 97 3.08 2.06 2.98
CA GLY A 97 3.82 1.25 3.95
C GLY A 97 4.86 2.09 4.70
N THR A 98 4.43 2.77 5.76
CA THR A 98 5.24 3.81 6.43
C THR A 98 6.51 3.29 7.06
N ASN A 99 6.55 2.04 7.53
CA ASN A 99 7.73 1.47 8.16
C ASN A 99 8.90 1.29 7.18
N ASP A 100 8.64 0.66 6.04
CA ASP A 100 9.65 0.47 5.00
C ASP A 100 9.95 1.79 4.28
N LEU A 101 8.96 2.65 4.07
CA LEU A 101 9.17 3.98 3.49
C LEU A 101 10.14 4.82 4.35
N THR A 102 9.94 4.86 5.66
CA THR A 102 10.84 5.56 6.59
C THR A 102 12.25 4.96 6.56
N GLN A 103 12.35 3.62 6.64
CA GLN A 103 13.62 2.91 6.62
C GLN A 103 14.43 3.23 5.36
N TYR A 104 13.81 3.20 4.19
CA TYR A 104 14.52 3.44 2.92
C TYR A 104 14.79 4.92 2.66
N THR A 105 13.90 5.81 3.11
CA THR A 105 14.09 7.25 2.96
C THR A 105 15.26 7.76 3.81
N LEU A 106 15.35 7.28 5.04
CA LEU A 106 16.42 7.69 5.97
C LEU A 106 17.68 6.82 5.86
N ALA A 107 17.64 5.74 5.06
CA ALA A 107 18.71 4.73 4.96
C ALA A 107 19.09 4.12 6.32
N ILE A 108 18.10 3.91 7.19
CA ILE A 108 18.27 3.39 8.56
C ILE A 108 17.56 2.05 8.68
N ASP A 109 18.28 1.01 9.10
CA ASP A 109 17.67 -0.25 9.47
C ASP A 109 16.94 -0.12 10.81
N ARG A 110 15.59 -0.16 10.77
CA ARG A 110 14.72 -0.05 11.95
C ARG A 110 14.87 -1.20 12.97
N GLN A 111 15.57 -2.27 12.61
CA GLN A 111 15.87 -3.36 13.53
C GLN A 111 17.22 -3.23 14.22
N ASN A 112 17.99 -2.20 13.87
CA ASN A 112 19.30 -1.95 14.46
C ASN A 112 19.19 -0.95 15.63
N SER A 113 19.14 -1.46 16.85
CA SER A 113 18.99 -0.64 18.06
C SER A 113 20.08 0.43 18.26
N LYS A 114 21.23 0.33 17.58
CA LYS A 114 22.25 1.37 17.60
C LYS A 114 21.84 2.65 16.86
N LEU A 115 20.79 2.56 16.03
CA LEU A 115 20.30 3.66 15.20
C LEU A 115 18.98 4.25 15.72
N ASP A 116 18.42 3.72 16.81
CA ASP A 116 17.12 4.16 17.36
C ASP A 116 17.09 5.66 17.65
N ASN A 117 18.20 6.24 18.07
CA ASN A 117 18.31 7.66 18.40
C ASN A 117 18.29 8.61 17.19
N ILE A 118 18.46 8.08 15.99
CA ILE A 118 18.42 8.85 14.74
C ILE A 118 17.29 8.39 13.81
N TYR A 119 16.55 7.34 14.18
CA TYR A 119 15.36 6.89 13.46
C TYR A 119 14.18 7.77 13.86
N ASP A 120 13.78 8.65 12.96
CA ASP A 120 12.63 9.54 13.13
C ASP A 120 11.54 9.22 12.13
N ALA A 121 10.49 8.54 12.58
CA ALA A 121 9.33 8.23 11.74
C ALA A 121 8.50 9.49 11.37
N HIS A 122 8.62 10.58 12.16
CA HIS A 122 7.97 11.87 11.87
C HIS A 122 8.83 12.78 10.99
N HIS A 123 9.90 12.25 10.41
CA HIS A 123 10.82 13.05 9.60
C HIS A 123 10.09 13.78 8.47
N PRO A 124 10.33 15.10 8.27
CA PRO A 124 9.60 15.89 7.27
C PRO A 124 9.63 15.33 5.85
N ALA A 125 10.71 14.63 5.47
CA ALA A 125 10.79 13.97 4.16
C ALA A 125 9.77 12.85 4.02
N VAL A 126 9.54 12.05 5.08
CA VAL A 126 8.57 10.96 5.09
C VAL A 126 7.14 11.52 5.00
N LEU A 127 6.82 12.53 5.81
CA LEU A 127 5.50 13.17 5.79
C LEU A 127 5.20 13.81 4.44
N LYS A 128 6.17 14.47 3.81
CA LYS A 128 6.05 14.99 2.44
C LYS A 128 5.81 13.90 1.39
N MET A 129 6.45 12.75 1.52
CA MET A 129 6.25 11.61 0.62
C MET A 129 4.85 11.04 0.76
N ILE A 130 4.32 10.96 1.98
CA ILE A 130 2.94 10.53 2.25
C ILE A 130 1.95 11.49 1.58
N GLU A 131 2.08 12.79 1.82
CA GLU A 131 1.23 13.84 1.24
C GLU A 131 1.25 13.79 -0.30
N MET A 132 2.43 13.71 -0.91
CA MET A 132 2.56 13.60 -2.36
C MET A 132 1.87 12.35 -2.92
N THR A 133 1.99 11.22 -2.24
CA THR A 133 1.37 9.96 -2.66
C THR A 133 -0.15 10.07 -2.63
N ILE A 134 -0.74 10.59 -1.54
CA ILE A 134 -2.19 10.80 -1.41
C ILE A 134 -2.69 11.74 -2.51
N ALA A 135 -2.01 12.88 -2.69
CA ALA A 135 -2.38 13.85 -3.72
C ALA A 135 -2.36 13.27 -5.14
N ASN A 136 -1.38 12.42 -5.47
CA ASN A 136 -1.28 11.76 -6.77
C ASN A 136 -2.34 10.68 -6.95
N ALA A 137 -2.68 9.93 -5.90
CA ALA A 137 -3.79 8.97 -5.91
C ALA A 137 -5.12 9.67 -6.24
N HIS A 138 -5.45 10.73 -5.52
CA HIS A 138 -6.69 11.48 -5.71
C HIS A 138 -6.78 12.15 -7.08
N LYS A 139 -5.68 12.68 -7.61
CA LYS A 139 -5.65 13.20 -9.00
C LYS A 139 -5.99 12.13 -10.05
N ALA A 140 -5.67 10.88 -9.76
CA ALA A 140 -6.00 9.75 -10.64
C ALA A 140 -7.37 9.13 -10.34
N GLY A 141 -8.07 9.58 -9.29
CA GLY A 141 -9.38 9.07 -8.88
C GLY A 141 -9.33 7.74 -8.12
N ILE A 142 -8.20 7.37 -7.53
CA ILE A 142 -8.04 6.20 -6.69
C ILE A 142 -7.89 6.60 -5.23
N TRP A 143 -8.24 5.68 -4.30
CA TRP A 143 -8.09 5.91 -2.88
C TRP A 143 -6.68 5.58 -2.36
N ALA A 144 -6.29 6.21 -1.24
CA ALA A 144 -5.00 5.99 -0.59
C ALA A 144 -5.16 5.77 0.91
N GLY A 145 -4.66 4.62 1.38
CA GLY A 145 -4.58 4.28 2.79
C GLY A 145 -3.17 4.37 3.35
N ILE A 146 -3.05 4.45 4.67
CA ILE A 146 -1.79 4.35 5.40
C ILE A 146 -1.80 3.09 6.25
N CYS A 147 -0.75 2.29 6.14
CA CYS A 147 -0.49 1.16 7.02
C CYS A 147 0.89 1.32 7.69
N GLY A 148 1.14 0.46 8.68
CA GLY A 148 2.33 0.56 9.51
C GLY A 148 2.12 1.41 10.75
N GLU A 149 3.20 1.70 11.46
CA GLU A 149 3.12 2.31 12.79
C GLU A 149 2.58 3.74 12.77
N LEU A 150 2.89 4.53 11.75
CA LEU A 150 2.39 5.90 11.64
C LEU A 150 0.86 5.96 11.48
N GLY A 151 0.23 4.97 10.85
CA GLY A 151 -1.22 4.90 10.76
C GLY A 151 -1.92 4.83 12.13
N ALA A 152 -1.21 4.29 13.14
CA ALA A 152 -1.68 4.17 14.52
C ALA A 152 -1.23 5.34 15.43
N ASP A 153 -0.48 6.31 14.90
CA ASP A 153 0.01 7.45 15.66
C ASP A 153 -1.07 8.52 15.80
N THR A 154 -1.56 8.65 17.03
CA THR A 154 -2.62 9.61 17.35
C THR A 154 -2.19 11.08 17.21
N THR A 155 -0.89 11.37 17.24
CA THR A 155 -0.38 12.74 17.08
C THR A 155 -0.41 13.20 15.62
N LEU A 156 -0.31 12.26 14.68
CA LEU A 156 -0.35 12.52 13.23
C LEU A 156 -1.74 12.34 12.60
N THR A 157 -2.68 11.73 13.30
CA THR A 157 -4.01 11.40 12.73
C THR A 157 -4.66 12.63 12.09
N ARG A 158 -4.69 13.78 12.76
CA ARG A 158 -5.30 15.02 12.21
C ARG A 158 -4.59 15.52 10.95
N GLN A 159 -3.26 15.43 10.93
CA GLN A 159 -2.47 15.80 9.76
C GLN A 159 -2.77 14.87 8.56
N PHE A 160 -2.90 13.57 8.78
CA PHE A 160 -3.28 12.63 7.72
C PHE A 160 -4.69 12.88 7.19
N LEU A 161 -5.63 13.23 8.07
CA LEU A 161 -6.97 13.64 7.65
C LEU A 161 -6.92 14.92 6.80
N ALA A 162 -6.10 15.90 7.17
CA ALA A 162 -5.91 17.13 6.38
C ALA A 162 -5.26 16.87 5.02
N MET A 163 -4.41 15.84 4.90
CA MET A 163 -3.86 15.37 3.62
C MET A 163 -4.90 14.63 2.77
N GLY A 164 -6.06 14.27 3.34
CA GLY A 164 -7.14 13.58 2.65
C GLY A 164 -7.02 12.06 2.66
N VAL A 165 -6.33 11.44 3.64
CA VAL A 165 -6.22 9.98 3.69
C VAL A 165 -7.60 9.32 3.76
N ASP A 166 -7.80 8.25 2.97
CA ASP A 166 -9.07 7.52 2.90
C ASP A 166 -9.15 6.39 3.92
N GLU A 167 -8.03 5.77 4.27
CA GLU A 167 -7.94 4.64 5.19
C GLU A 167 -6.74 4.73 6.13
N LEU A 168 -6.94 4.38 7.40
CA LEU A 168 -5.89 4.12 8.37
C LEU A 168 -5.97 2.66 8.84
N SER A 169 -5.08 1.83 8.33
CA SER A 169 -4.98 0.41 8.69
C SER A 169 -4.16 0.25 9.96
N VAL A 170 -4.82 -0.14 11.05
CA VAL A 170 -4.23 -0.17 12.39
C VAL A 170 -4.54 -1.47 13.12
N SER A 171 -3.72 -1.80 14.12
CA SER A 171 -4.00 -2.96 14.98
C SER A 171 -5.32 -2.78 15.76
N PRO A 172 -6.04 -3.87 16.12
CA PRO A 172 -7.33 -3.79 16.80
C PRO A 172 -7.34 -2.90 18.05
N ALA A 173 -6.26 -2.89 18.84
CA ALA A 173 -6.14 -2.04 20.03
C ALA A 173 -6.09 -0.54 19.73
N ARG A 174 -5.76 -0.14 18.50
CA ARG A 174 -5.66 1.25 18.06
C ARG A 174 -6.92 1.78 17.39
N ILE A 175 -7.85 0.93 17.02
CA ILE A 175 -9.06 1.33 16.29
C ILE A 175 -9.86 2.39 17.06
N LEU A 176 -10.19 2.16 18.33
CA LEU A 176 -11.02 3.08 19.09
C LEU A 176 -10.35 4.43 19.35
N PRO A 177 -9.06 4.51 19.77
CA PRO A 177 -8.37 5.79 19.89
C PRO A 177 -8.33 6.60 18.59
N ILE A 178 -8.03 5.97 17.46
CA ILE A 178 -7.98 6.65 16.15
C ILE A 178 -9.38 7.11 15.72
N ARG A 179 -10.39 6.26 15.82
CA ARG A 179 -11.78 6.63 15.49
C ARG A 179 -12.28 7.81 16.32
N LYS A 180 -11.92 7.88 17.60
CA LYS A 180 -12.26 9.02 18.44
C LYS A 180 -11.71 10.32 17.84
N ILE A 181 -10.42 10.36 17.49
CA ILE A 181 -9.81 11.55 16.89
C ILE A 181 -10.48 11.90 15.56
N ILE A 182 -10.75 10.90 14.70
CA ILE A 182 -11.42 11.13 13.41
C ILE A 182 -12.77 11.82 13.62
N VAL A 183 -13.62 11.31 14.53
CA VAL A 183 -14.95 11.85 14.79
C VAL A 183 -14.90 13.25 15.43
N GLU A 184 -13.88 13.52 16.25
CA GLU A 184 -13.69 14.81 16.94
C GLU A 184 -12.95 15.85 16.07
N THR A 185 -12.50 15.48 14.88
CA THR A 185 -11.73 16.40 14.01
C THR A 185 -12.66 17.14 13.06
N ASP A 186 -12.61 18.46 13.12
CA ASP A 186 -13.26 19.36 12.18
C ASP A 186 -12.22 19.86 11.16
N LEU A 187 -12.35 19.39 9.92
CA LEU A 187 -11.41 19.73 8.84
C LEU A 187 -11.54 21.19 8.37
N SER A 188 -12.62 21.88 8.69
CA SER A 188 -12.78 23.30 8.33
C SER A 188 -11.84 24.23 9.13
N ASN A 189 -11.23 23.71 10.20
CA ASN A 189 -10.37 24.44 11.12
C ASN A 189 -8.88 23.99 11.07
N ILE A 190 -8.49 23.25 10.03
CA ILE A 190 -7.10 22.74 9.86
C ILE A 190 -6.46 23.40 8.63
#